data_bf46e28a8c0ce4425bdb1d73f8cf460e
#
_entry.id   bf46e28a8c0ce4425bdb1d73f8cf460e
#
_cell.length_a   1.000
_cell.length_b   1.000
_cell.length_c   1.000
_cell.angle_alpha   90.00
_cell.angle_beta   90.00
_cell.angle_gamma   90.00
#
_symmetry.space_group_name_H-M   'P 1'
#
loop_
_entity.id
_entity.type
_entity.pdbx_description
1 polymer ?
#
loop_
_entity_poly.entity_id
_entity_poly.type
_entity_poly.pdbx_seq_one_letter_code
_entity_poly.pdbx_strand_id
1 'polypeptide(L)'
;MDYVKNIDSCRCLSLLLVVCTQSVEEFTTPVAGEYKLECWGARGGKRVNDTDAYPGNGGYSRGTKKLDINDSIYICVGQTRDDNVVLYNNRPDGISSFSGGTAGGGATSVTTKNRGELKYFSDPKYQSEVLIVAGGGGGCVWNGQGGAGGGPIGLDGKTNRSDVSPNGTGGKQQTGGITGARSGYIVSSHGKFGLGGYGYKPDVYGLYGSQGGGGWYGGGGSAYAGAAGGGSSYTDGVDNGETKKGNEKMPDPLGGDDITGNSGNGYCVISWFLE
;
A
#
# COMPACT_ATOMS: atom_id res chain seq x y z
N MET A 1 -19.47 7.77 9.34
CA MET A 1 -19.97 7.72 10.73
C MET A 1 -19.11 8.68 11.51
N ASP A 2 -19.64 9.88 11.73
CA ASP A 2 -18.88 10.97 12.35
C ASP A 2 -18.76 10.72 13.85
N TYR A 3 -17.54 10.50 14.32
CA TYR A 3 -17.24 10.41 15.75
C TYR A 3 -16.70 11.77 16.24
N VAL A 4 -17.51 12.50 17.00
CA VAL A 4 -17.06 13.71 17.70
C VAL A 4 -16.60 13.30 19.09
N LYS A 5 -15.32 13.42 19.41
CA LYS A 5 -14.77 13.31 20.75
C LYS A 5 -14.48 14.70 21.29
N ASN A 6 -15.19 15.12 22.32
CA ASN A 6 -14.90 16.36 23.06
C ASN A 6 -13.61 16.19 23.88
N ILE A 7 -12.59 16.95 23.57
CA ILE A 7 -11.40 17.08 24.39
C ILE A 7 -11.13 18.57 24.59
N ASP A 8 -11.32 19.05 25.81
CA ASP A 8 -11.18 20.42 26.30
C ASP A 8 -12.16 21.49 25.76
N SER A 9 -12.52 22.38 26.66
CA SER A 9 -13.70 23.25 26.68
C SER A 9 -13.86 24.28 25.54
N CYS A 10 -13.08 24.21 24.43
CA CYS A 10 -13.19 25.16 23.30
C CYS A 10 -12.91 24.63 21.90
N ARG A 11 -12.46 23.36 21.70
CA ARG A 11 -12.19 22.84 20.34
C ARG A 11 -12.76 21.44 20.19
N CYS A 12 -13.66 21.25 19.22
CA CYS A 12 -14.12 19.91 18.83
C CYS A 12 -13.14 19.30 17.83
N LEU A 13 -12.54 18.14 18.16
CA LEU A 13 -11.81 17.32 17.22
C LEU A 13 -12.82 16.57 16.35
N SER A 14 -12.80 16.83 15.05
CA SER A 14 -13.55 16.06 14.05
C SER A 14 -12.65 15.02 13.41
N LEU A 15 -13.22 13.86 13.08
CA LEU A 15 -12.49 12.73 12.52
C LEU A 15 -13.34 12.05 11.46
N LEU A 16 -12.75 11.80 10.29
CA LEU A 16 -13.29 10.96 9.22
C LEU A 16 -12.40 9.73 9.04
N LEU A 17 -12.99 8.54 9.16
CA LEU A 17 -12.37 7.27 8.80
C LEU A 17 -12.84 6.82 7.43
N VAL A 18 -11.92 6.64 6.49
CA VAL A 18 -12.17 6.11 5.14
C VAL A 18 -11.65 4.68 5.06
N VAL A 19 -12.54 3.76 4.66
CA VAL A 19 -12.23 2.34 4.46
C VAL A 19 -12.16 2.01 2.97
N CYS A 20 -11.66 0.82 2.63
CA CYS A 20 -11.56 0.38 1.24
C CYS A 20 -12.94 0.11 0.63
N THR A 21 -13.35 0.95 -0.31
CA THR A 21 -14.58 0.82 -1.11
C THR A 21 -14.31 0.37 -2.55
N GLN A 22 -13.05 0.23 -2.93
CA GLN A 22 -12.57 -0.03 -4.29
C GLN A 22 -12.92 1.11 -5.28
N SER A 23 -13.10 2.31 -4.75
CA SER A 23 -13.34 3.55 -5.49
C SER A 23 -12.50 4.68 -4.92
N VAL A 24 -12.43 5.79 -5.64
CA VAL A 24 -11.89 7.04 -5.11
C VAL A 24 -12.96 7.70 -4.27
N GLU A 25 -12.64 7.98 -3.02
CA GLU A 25 -13.50 8.76 -2.12
C GLU A 25 -13.06 10.23 -2.15
N GLU A 26 -14.03 11.13 -2.19
CA GLU A 26 -13.80 12.58 -2.12
C GLU A 26 -14.13 13.10 -0.73
N PHE A 27 -13.24 13.88 -0.17
CA PHE A 27 -13.47 14.64 1.05
C PHE A 27 -13.36 16.13 0.73
N THR A 28 -14.42 16.88 1.00
CA THR A 28 -14.45 18.34 0.90
C THR A 28 -14.32 18.96 2.29
N THR A 29 -13.36 19.85 2.46
CA THR A 29 -13.06 20.49 3.75
C THR A 29 -14.20 21.40 4.21
N PRO A 30 -14.77 21.17 5.41
CA PRO A 30 -15.87 21.97 5.94
C PRO A 30 -15.42 23.35 6.48
N VAL A 31 -14.14 23.49 6.83
CA VAL A 31 -13.55 24.73 7.37
C VAL A 31 -12.12 24.89 6.84
N ALA A 32 -11.61 26.12 6.79
CA ALA A 32 -10.19 26.34 6.56
C ALA A 32 -9.40 25.98 7.81
N GLY A 33 -8.24 25.32 7.66
CA GLY A 33 -7.43 24.96 8.81
C GLY A 33 -6.33 23.95 8.51
N GLU A 34 -5.72 23.43 9.58
CA GLU A 34 -4.76 22.35 9.49
C GLU A 34 -5.46 20.99 9.63
N TYR A 35 -5.22 20.14 8.66
CA TYR A 35 -5.75 18.78 8.59
C TYR A 35 -4.62 17.78 8.80
N LYS A 36 -4.77 16.86 9.73
CA LYS A 36 -3.88 15.71 9.89
C LYS A 36 -4.38 14.58 9.00
N LEU A 37 -3.50 14.08 8.15
CA LEU A 37 -3.74 12.94 7.27
C LEU A 37 -2.94 11.74 7.78
N GLU A 38 -3.60 10.61 7.98
CA GLU A 38 -3.00 9.36 8.41
C GLU A 38 -3.45 8.24 7.46
N CYS A 39 -2.49 7.50 6.91
CA CYS A 39 -2.73 6.45 5.95
C CYS A 39 -2.08 5.14 6.38
N TRP A 40 -2.77 4.03 6.21
CA TRP A 40 -2.26 2.67 6.37
C TRP A 40 -2.37 1.94 5.04
N GLY A 41 -1.26 1.40 4.54
CA GLY A 41 -1.26 0.51 3.37
C GLY A 41 -1.88 -0.84 3.71
N ALA A 42 -2.30 -1.58 2.70
CA ALA A 42 -2.89 -2.89 2.89
C ALA A 42 -1.82 -3.99 3.02
N ARG A 43 -2.16 -5.09 3.71
CA ARG A 43 -1.35 -6.32 3.78
C ARG A 43 -1.30 -6.99 2.41
N GLY A 44 -0.20 -7.64 2.07
CA GLY A 44 -0.10 -8.56 0.94
C GLY A 44 -0.99 -9.81 1.11
N GLY A 45 -1.26 -10.50 0.02
CA GLY A 45 -2.03 -11.73 0.03
C GLY A 45 -1.15 -12.98 0.21
N LYS A 46 -1.78 -14.07 0.62
CA LYS A 46 -1.24 -15.44 0.59
C LYS A 46 -2.25 -16.37 -0.04
N ARG A 47 -1.85 -17.58 -0.43
CA ARG A 47 -2.81 -18.61 -0.84
C ARG A 47 -3.62 -19.08 0.37
N VAL A 48 -4.91 -19.31 0.17
CA VAL A 48 -5.85 -19.68 1.25
C VAL A 48 -5.36 -20.88 2.07
N ASN A 49 -4.76 -21.86 1.43
CA ASN A 49 -4.31 -23.10 2.09
C ASN A 49 -2.84 -23.06 2.55
N ASP A 50 -2.14 -21.93 2.39
CA ASP A 50 -0.73 -21.82 2.80
C ASP A 50 -0.65 -21.36 4.26
N THR A 51 -0.60 -22.30 5.20
CA THR A 51 -0.50 -22.00 6.64
C THR A 51 0.83 -21.34 7.02
N ASP A 52 1.90 -21.67 6.31
CA ASP A 52 3.27 -21.23 6.59
C ASP A 52 3.72 -20.04 5.74
N ALA A 53 2.80 -19.38 5.05
CA ALA A 53 3.04 -18.16 4.30
C ALA A 53 2.68 -16.93 5.13
N TYR A 54 3.61 -15.99 5.23
CA TYR A 54 3.50 -14.74 6.00
C TYR A 54 3.59 -13.54 5.06
N PRO A 55 2.46 -13.04 4.53
CA PRO A 55 2.48 -11.86 3.67
C PRO A 55 2.95 -10.63 4.43
N GLY A 56 3.57 -9.70 3.71
CA GLY A 56 4.02 -8.44 4.30
C GLY A 56 2.84 -7.59 4.79
N ASN A 57 2.95 -7.03 5.98
CA ASN A 57 1.99 -6.04 6.45
C ASN A 57 2.16 -4.71 5.73
N GLY A 58 1.07 -3.93 5.65
CA GLY A 58 1.10 -2.57 5.16
C GLY A 58 1.79 -1.61 6.13
N GLY A 59 2.42 -0.58 5.58
CA GLY A 59 3.05 0.48 6.34
C GLY A 59 2.09 1.60 6.72
N TYR A 60 2.62 2.61 7.41
CA TYR A 60 1.90 3.79 7.86
C TYR A 60 2.60 5.06 7.41
N SER A 61 1.82 6.09 7.12
CA SER A 61 2.30 7.44 6.82
C SER A 61 1.38 8.46 7.48
N ARG A 62 1.94 9.54 8.00
CA ARG A 62 1.17 10.68 8.51
C ARG A 62 1.83 12.00 8.17
N GLY A 63 1.06 13.06 8.23
CA GLY A 63 1.51 14.44 8.11
C GLY A 63 0.36 15.41 8.24
N THR A 64 0.64 16.71 8.17
CA THR A 64 -0.37 17.76 8.22
C THR A 64 -0.41 18.53 6.90
N LYS A 65 -1.57 19.09 6.58
CA LYS A 65 -1.78 19.96 5.41
C LYS A 65 -2.71 21.09 5.76
N LYS A 66 -2.32 22.31 5.44
CA LYS A 66 -3.26 23.46 5.46
C LYS A 66 -4.13 23.38 4.22
N LEU A 67 -5.44 23.42 4.44
CA LEU A 67 -6.45 23.40 3.38
C LEU A 67 -7.43 24.55 3.62
N ASP A 68 -7.94 25.13 2.52
CA ASP A 68 -8.97 26.15 2.57
C ASP A 68 -10.36 25.51 2.66
N ILE A 69 -11.36 26.30 3.04
CA ILE A 69 -12.76 25.83 3.03
C ILE A 69 -13.18 25.46 1.60
N ASN A 70 -13.87 24.33 1.46
CA ASN A 70 -14.30 23.75 0.19
C ASN A 70 -13.15 23.19 -0.71
N ASP A 71 -11.93 23.08 -0.19
CA ASP A 71 -10.92 22.28 -0.88
C ASP A 71 -11.36 20.82 -0.96
N SER A 72 -11.12 20.15 -2.09
CA SER A 72 -11.35 18.73 -2.26
C SER A 72 -10.04 17.96 -2.27
N ILE A 73 -9.98 16.89 -1.50
CA ILE A 73 -8.93 15.87 -1.56
C ILE A 73 -9.54 14.50 -1.87
N TYR A 74 -8.77 13.65 -2.52
CA TYR A 74 -9.23 12.38 -3.07
C TYR A 74 -8.43 11.23 -2.47
N ILE A 75 -9.12 10.25 -1.94
CA ILE A 75 -8.57 9.14 -1.17
C ILE A 75 -8.75 7.83 -1.93
N CYS A 76 -7.65 7.12 -2.17
CA CYS A 76 -7.65 5.74 -2.65
C CYS A 76 -7.14 4.83 -1.54
N VAL A 77 -8.01 4.00 -0.97
CA VAL A 77 -7.65 3.06 0.11
C VAL A 77 -7.25 1.71 -0.48
N GLY A 78 -6.06 1.24 -0.13
CA GLY A 78 -5.52 -0.04 -0.59
C GLY A 78 -6.35 -1.23 -0.13
N GLN A 79 -6.45 -2.24 -0.97
CA GLN A 79 -7.14 -3.49 -0.70
C GLN A 79 -6.16 -4.61 -0.34
N THR A 80 -6.57 -5.50 0.57
CA THR A 80 -5.97 -6.83 0.77
C THR A 80 -6.97 -7.92 0.46
N ARG A 81 -6.48 -9.06 0.00
CA ARG A 81 -7.23 -10.29 -0.12
C ARG A 81 -6.26 -11.47 -0.23
N ASP A 82 -6.58 -12.56 0.42
CA ASP A 82 -5.92 -13.82 0.14
C ASP A 82 -6.49 -14.34 -1.20
N ASP A 83 -5.75 -15.09 -1.95
CA ASP A 83 -6.00 -15.55 -3.31
C ASP A 83 -5.18 -14.81 -4.40
N ASN A 84 -5.50 -15.15 -5.64
CA ASN A 84 -4.78 -14.74 -6.85
C ASN A 84 -5.43 -13.56 -7.60
N VAL A 85 -6.33 -12.83 -6.98
CA VAL A 85 -6.95 -11.64 -7.59
C VAL A 85 -6.06 -10.40 -7.47
N VAL A 86 -6.14 -9.52 -8.45
CA VAL A 86 -5.49 -8.20 -8.37
C VAL A 86 -6.30 -7.27 -7.47
N LEU A 87 -5.59 -6.42 -6.71
CA LEU A 87 -6.16 -5.63 -5.65
C LEU A 87 -6.19 -4.13 -5.98
N TYR A 88 -7.23 -3.44 -5.53
CA TYR A 88 -7.39 -2.00 -5.73
C TYR A 88 -6.19 -1.20 -5.20
N ASN A 89 -5.80 -0.19 -5.94
CA ASN A 89 -4.60 0.62 -5.78
C ASN A 89 -3.27 -0.18 -5.81
N ASN A 90 -3.28 -1.31 -6.50
CA ASN A 90 -2.12 -2.11 -6.92
C ASN A 90 -2.44 -3.00 -8.12
N ARG A 91 -3.36 -2.57 -8.99
CA ARG A 91 -3.88 -3.37 -10.11
C ARG A 91 -3.16 -3.03 -11.42
N PRO A 92 -2.40 -3.98 -12.03
CA PRO A 92 -1.87 -3.80 -13.38
C PRO A 92 -3.00 -3.72 -14.42
N ASP A 93 -2.83 -2.88 -15.43
CA ASP A 93 -3.82 -2.79 -16.52
C ASP A 93 -3.87 -4.10 -17.32
N GLY A 94 -5.08 -4.53 -17.65
CA GLY A 94 -5.33 -5.75 -18.42
C GLY A 94 -5.11 -7.07 -17.68
N ILE A 95 -4.76 -7.03 -16.39
CA ILE A 95 -4.61 -8.23 -15.54
C ILE A 95 -5.71 -8.26 -14.50
N SER A 96 -6.52 -9.33 -14.50
CA SER A 96 -7.62 -9.52 -13.54
C SER A 96 -7.27 -10.49 -12.41
N SER A 97 -6.30 -11.39 -12.64
CA SER A 97 -5.86 -12.38 -11.65
C SER A 97 -4.45 -12.88 -11.94
N PHE A 98 -3.80 -13.48 -10.95
CA PHE A 98 -2.51 -14.15 -11.07
C PHE A 98 -2.73 -15.66 -11.01
N SER A 99 -2.48 -16.40 -12.07
CA SER A 99 -2.67 -17.87 -12.08
C SER A 99 -1.81 -18.54 -10.99
N GLY A 100 -2.46 -19.03 -9.94
CA GLY A 100 -1.82 -19.71 -8.81
C GLY A 100 -0.86 -18.86 -7.96
N GLY A 101 -0.76 -17.57 -8.23
CA GLY A 101 0.05 -16.61 -7.49
C GLY A 101 -0.72 -15.92 -6.35
N THR A 102 -0.10 -14.91 -5.78
CA THR A 102 -0.68 -14.07 -4.71
C THR A 102 -0.53 -12.60 -5.03
N ALA A 103 -1.52 -11.81 -4.66
CA ALA A 103 -1.49 -10.37 -4.87
C ALA A 103 -0.61 -9.67 -3.81
N GLY A 104 -0.02 -8.55 -4.20
CA GLY A 104 0.53 -7.57 -3.25
C GLY A 104 -0.58 -6.66 -2.73
N GLY A 105 -0.47 -6.21 -1.48
CA GLY A 105 -1.38 -5.26 -0.89
C GLY A 105 -1.38 -3.91 -1.62
N GLY A 106 -2.55 -3.27 -1.69
CA GLY A 106 -2.68 -1.94 -2.27
C GLY A 106 -2.04 -0.85 -1.40
N ALA A 107 -1.54 0.19 -2.04
CA ALA A 107 -1.18 1.42 -1.33
C ALA A 107 -2.44 2.17 -0.87
N THR A 108 -2.34 2.97 0.18
CA THR A 108 -3.33 4.01 0.49
C THR A 108 -2.74 5.37 0.16
N SER A 109 -3.44 6.18 -0.60
CA SER A 109 -2.96 7.47 -1.08
C SER A 109 -4.01 8.56 -0.95
N VAL A 110 -3.56 9.79 -0.69
CA VAL A 110 -4.38 11.01 -0.71
C VAL A 110 -3.78 11.97 -1.73
N THR A 111 -4.63 12.57 -2.55
CA THR A 111 -4.24 13.45 -3.66
C THR A 111 -5.12 14.69 -3.72
N THR A 112 -4.65 15.77 -4.38
CA THR A 112 -5.42 17.01 -4.59
C THR A 112 -6.26 16.98 -5.87
N LYS A 113 -6.13 15.95 -6.70
CA LYS A 113 -6.89 15.77 -7.93
C LYS A 113 -7.36 14.32 -8.08
N ASN A 114 -8.55 14.13 -8.62
CA ASN A 114 -9.06 12.80 -8.94
C ASN A 114 -8.53 12.33 -10.30
N ARG A 115 -7.56 11.41 -10.27
CA ARG A 115 -7.06 10.71 -11.47
C ARG A 115 -7.27 9.20 -11.37
N GLY A 116 -7.95 8.72 -10.33
CA GLY A 116 -8.09 7.30 -10.06
C GLY A 116 -6.97 6.75 -9.15
N GLU A 117 -6.57 5.51 -9.39
CA GLU A 117 -5.53 4.83 -8.62
C GLU A 117 -4.16 5.53 -8.74
N LEU A 118 -3.29 5.36 -7.75
CA LEU A 118 -1.98 6.04 -7.65
C LEU A 118 -1.11 5.90 -8.91
N LYS A 119 -1.18 4.78 -9.63
CA LYS A 119 -0.44 4.55 -10.88
C LYS A 119 -0.71 5.60 -11.98
N TYR A 120 -1.85 6.26 -11.96
CA TYR A 120 -2.21 7.31 -12.94
C TYR A 120 -1.55 8.66 -12.66
N PHE A 121 -0.80 8.78 -11.55
CA PHE A 121 0.06 9.91 -11.22
C PHE A 121 1.53 9.68 -11.62
N SER A 122 1.82 8.65 -12.45
CA SER A 122 3.19 8.28 -12.84
C SER A 122 3.91 9.33 -13.71
N ASP A 123 3.17 10.18 -14.43
CA ASP A 123 3.75 11.33 -15.13
C ASP A 123 4.29 12.34 -14.09
N PRO A 124 5.56 12.75 -14.14
CA PRO A 124 6.16 13.66 -13.16
C PRO A 124 5.37 14.94 -12.92
N LYS A 125 4.66 15.46 -13.93
CA LYS A 125 3.82 16.67 -13.78
C LYS A 125 2.62 16.47 -12.84
N TYR A 126 2.20 15.22 -12.59
CA TYR A 126 1.09 14.90 -11.71
C TYR A 126 1.53 14.47 -10.31
N GLN A 127 2.82 14.17 -10.13
CA GLN A 127 3.33 13.70 -8.83
C GLN A 127 3.18 14.74 -7.72
N SER A 128 3.25 16.02 -8.06
CA SER A 128 3.01 17.12 -7.11
C SER A 128 1.57 17.22 -6.59
N GLU A 129 0.63 16.51 -7.22
CA GLU A 129 -0.76 16.42 -6.77
C GLU A 129 -0.95 15.34 -5.68
N VAL A 130 0.06 14.50 -5.44
CA VAL A 130 0.03 13.48 -4.40
C VAL A 130 0.50 14.08 -3.08
N LEU A 131 -0.34 13.99 -2.05
CA LEU A 131 -0.04 14.52 -0.73
C LEU A 131 0.72 13.49 0.12
N ILE A 132 0.21 12.26 0.19
CA ILE A 132 0.73 11.22 1.09
C ILE A 132 0.42 9.84 0.52
N VAL A 133 1.34 8.89 0.74
CA VAL A 133 1.17 7.47 0.37
C VAL A 133 1.67 6.58 1.49
N ALA A 134 0.86 5.60 1.89
CA ALA A 134 1.29 4.48 2.72
C ALA A 134 1.46 3.22 1.85
N GLY A 135 2.65 2.62 1.88
CA GLY A 135 2.99 1.47 1.05
C GLY A 135 2.32 0.17 1.52
N GLY A 136 1.85 -0.63 0.57
CA GLY A 136 1.30 -1.97 0.80
C GLY A 136 2.37 -3.04 0.94
N GLY A 137 2.05 -4.15 1.59
CA GLY A 137 2.93 -5.30 1.77
C GLY A 137 3.03 -6.20 0.54
N GLY A 138 4.15 -6.89 0.35
CA GLY A 138 4.33 -7.89 -0.69
C GLY A 138 3.57 -9.18 -0.42
N GLY A 139 3.09 -9.83 -1.48
CA GLY A 139 2.49 -11.17 -1.40
C GLY A 139 3.55 -12.26 -1.19
N CYS A 140 3.12 -13.45 -0.77
CA CYS A 140 3.98 -14.60 -0.65
C CYS A 140 3.22 -15.92 -0.86
N VAL A 141 3.95 -16.97 -1.20
CA VAL A 141 3.45 -18.34 -1.31
C VAL A 141 4.36 -19.28 -0.51
N TRP A 142 3.80 -20.40 -0.06
CA TRP A 142 4.47 -21.41 0.77
C TRP A 142 5.25 -20.75 1.91
N ASN A 143 6.30 -21.31 2.42
CA ASN A 143 7.09 -20.79 3.55
C ASN A 143 7.76 -19.42 3.29
N GLY A 144 7.16 -18.58 2.43
CA GLY A 144 7.65 -17.25 2.11
C GLY A 144 7.19 -16.21 3.10
N GLN A 145 8.00 -15.15 3.23
CA GLN A 145 7.67 -13.93 3.97
C GLN A 145 7.66 -12.75 2.99
N GLY A 146 6.48 -12.20 2.72
CA GLY A 146 6.34 -10.99 1.93
C GLY A 146 7.02 -9.81 2.62
N GLY A 147 7.65 -8.95 1.84
CA GLY A 147 8.27 -7.73 2.36
C GLY A 147 7.21 -6.78 2.93
N ALA A 148 7.44 -6.23 4.12
CA ALA A 148 6.55 -5.22 4.67
C ALA A 148 6.60 -3.94 3.84
N GLY A 149 5.44 -3.30 3.63
CA GLY A 149 5.33 -1.99 3.00
C GLY A 149 5.68 -0.86 3.95
N GLY A 150 5.87 0.33 3.42
CA GLY A 150 6.07 1.54 4.21
C GLY A 150 7.54 1.96 4.36
N GLY A 151 7.72 3.09 5.00
CA GLY A 151 9.03 3.75 5.09
C GLY A 151 9.47 4.33 3.73
N PRO A 152 10.61 5.03 3.67
CA PRO A 152 11.17 5.50 2.40
C PRO A 152 11.62 4.33 1.50
N ILE A 153 11.83 3.15 2.06
CA ILE A 153 12.15 1.91 1.35
C ILE A 153 11.35 0.78 1.97
N GLY A 154 10.51 0.12 1.16
CA GLY A 154 9.81 -1.10 1.55
C GLY A 154 10.81 -2.24 1.82
N LEU A 155 10.39 -3.26 2.55
CA LEU A 155 11.25 -4.40 2.83
C LEU A 155 11.27 -5.41 1.68
N ASP A 156 12.37 -6.14 1.58
CA ASP A 156 12.51 -7.24 0.64
C ASP A 156 11.67 -8.45 1.09
N GLY A 157 11.15 -9.21 0.13
CA GLY A 157 10.60 -10.53 0.38
C GLY A 157 11.70 -11.52 0.81
N LYS A 158 11.32 -12.56 1.55
CA LYS A 158 12.25 -13.58 2.03
C LYS A 158 11.66 -14.97 1.86
N THR A 159 12.50 -15.95 1.48
CA THR A 159 12.18 -17.37 1.50
C THR A 159 13.41 -18.16 1.90
N ASN A 160 13.20 -19.23 2.65
CA ASN A 160 14.27 -20.15 3.03
C ASN A 160 14.47 -21.30 2.02
N ARG A 161 13.73 -21.28 0.92
CA ARG A 161 13.83 -22.32 -0.11
C ARG A 161 14.95 -22.00 -1.10
N SER A 162 15.88 -22.90 -1.28
CA SER A 162 16.99 -22.78 -2.23
C SER A 162 16.59 -23.11 -3.68
N ASP A 163 15.47 -23.82 -3.86
CA ASP A 163 14.95 -24.29 -5.14
C ASP A 163 14.03 -23.28 -5.84
N VAL A 164 13.81 -22.12 -5.24
CA VAL A 164 12.87 -21.08 -5.74
C VAL A 164 13.61 -19.88 -6.33
N SER A 165 12.85 -19.05 -7.02
CA SER A 165 13.35 -17.77 -7.57
C SER A 165 13.84 -16.85 -6.47
N PRO A 166 14.85 -16.00 -6.77
CA PRO A 166 15.20 -14.90 -5.87
C PRO A 166 13.97 -14.08 -5.49
N ASN A 167 13.99 -13.51 -4.30
CA ASN A 167 12.89 -12.71 -3.79
C ASN A 167 12.84 -11.32 -4.45
N GLY A 168 11.65 -10.74 -4.53
CA GLY A 168 11.48 -9.35 -4.93
C GLY A 168 11.99 -8.40 -3.86
N THR A 169 12.64 -7.31 -4.26
CA THR A 169 13.11 -6.27 -3.33
C THR A 169 12.05 -5.21 -3.08
N GLY A 170 12.17 -4.46 -1.99
CA GLY A 170 11.30 -3.33 -1.68
C GLY A 170 11.39 -2.19 -2.68
N GLY A 171 10.28 -1.46 -2.87
CA GLY A 171 10.23 -0.20 -3.61
C GLY A 171 10.98 0.91 -2.87
N LYS A 172 11.53 1.87 -3.60
CA LYS A 172 12.34 3.01 -3.11
C LYS A 172 11.65 4.34 -3.46
N GLN A 173 12.33 5.48 -3.20
CA GLN A 173 11.75 6.79 -3.50
C GLN A 173 11.80 7.17 -5.00
N GLN A 174 12.70 6.59 -5.78
CA GLN A 174 12.91 6.93 -7.19
C GLN A 174 12.78 5.73 -8.12
N THR A 175 12.72 4.52 -7.58
CA THR A 175 12.66 3.29 -8.40
C THR A 175 11.82 2.23 -7.71
N GLY A 176 11.13 1.44 -8.51
CA GLY A 176 10.46 0.23 -8.03
C GLY A 176 11.45 -0.84 -7.58
N GLY A 177 10.95 -1.75 -6.76
CA GLY A 177 11.70 -2.91 -6.32
C GLY A 177 12.08 -3.81 -7.51
N ILE A 178 13.25 -4.43 -7.40
CA ILE A 178 13.76 -5.36 -8.41
C ILE A 178 13.01 -6.69 -8.25
N THR A 179 12.62 -7.26 -9.37
CA THR A 179 11.97 -8.57 -9.39
C THR A 179 12.94 -9.69 -9.01
N GLY A 180 12.45 -10.66 -8.27
CA GLY A 180 13.09 -11.94 -8.13
C GLY A 180 12.81 -12.80 -9.38
N ALA A 181 13.83 -13.09 -10.17
CA ALA A 181 13.72 -13.86 -11.41
C ALA A 181 14.58 -15.13 -11.34
N ARG A 182 14.13 -16.19 -11.98
CA ARG A 182 14.91 -17.42 -12.20
C ARG A 182 15.07 -17.66 -13.69
N SER A 183 16.29 -18.00 -14.12
CA SER A 183 16.57 -18.35 -15.52
C SER A 183 15.65 -19.49 -15.99
N GLY A 184 15.00 -19.30 -17.15
CA GLY A 184 14.04 -20.26 -17.73
C GLY A 184 12.60 -20.15 -17.22
N TYR A 185 12.34 -19.36 -16.17
CA TYR A 185 10.99 -19.06 -15.67
C TYR A 185 10.70 -17.59 -15.91
N ILE A 186 9.85 -17.31 -16.83
CA ILE A 186 9.71 -15.97 -17.39
C ILE A 186 8.50 -15.24 -16.83
N VAL A 187 8.70 -13.98 -16.70
CA VAL A 187 7.85 -12.82 -16.50
C VAL A 187 7.53 -12.56 -15.03
N SER A 188 8.56 -12.17 -14.31
CA SER A 188 8.38 -11.28 -13.16
C SER A 188 8.73 -9.86 -13.58
N SER A 189 8.05 -8.88 -13.03
CA SER A 189 8.30 -7.47 -13.33
C SER A 189 8.83 -6.72 -12.11
N HIS A 190 9.64 -5.69 -12.40
CA HIS A 190 10.01 -4.70 -11.40
C HIS A 190 8.77 -3.94 -10.94
N GLY A 191 8.79 -3.44 -9.71
CA GLY A 191 7.84 -2.44 -9.27
C GLY A 191 7.93 -1.16 -10.10
N LYS A 192 6.86 -0.41 -10.14
CA LYS A 192 6.76 0.89 -10.81
C LYS A 192 6.10 1.91 -9.87
N PHE A 193 6.01 3.16 -10.31
CA PHE A 193 5.24 4.17 -9.62
C PHE A 193 3.78 3.69 -9.41
N GLY A 194 3.30 3.71 -8.18
CA GLY A 194 1.94 3.30 -7.80
C GLY A 194 1.67 1.80 -7.86
N LEU A 195 2.60 0.97 -8.36
CA LEU A 195 2.30 -0.40 -8.75
C LEU A 195 3.42 -1.38 -8.38
N GLY A 196 3.08 -2.43 -7.63
CA GLY A 196 3.96 -3.57 -7.39
C GLY A 196 4.20 -4.40 -8.64
N GLY A 197 5.43 -4.87 -8.79
CA GLY A 197 5.80 -5.82 -9.82
C GLY A 197 5.08 -7.16 -9.62
N TYR A 198 4.85 -7.90 -10.67
CA TYR A 198 4.14 -9.18 -10.61
C TYR A 198 4.96 -10.31 -11.22
N GLY A 199 4.76 -11.52 -10.71
CA GLY A 199 5.27 -12.75 -11.32
C GLY A 199 4.11 -13.47 -12.01
N TYR A 200 4.11 -13.51 -13.34
CA TYR A 200 3.05 -14.13 -14.13
C TYR A 200 3.61 -14.82 -15.38
N LYS A 201 3.10 -16.01 -15.67
CA LYS A 201 3.25 -16.65 -16.99
C LYS A 201 1.91 -17.23 -17.40
N PRO A 202 1.28 -16.74 -18.48
CA PRO A 202 -0.06 -17.15 -18.90
C PRO A 202 -0.17 -18.63 -19.31
N ASP A 203 0.93 -19.27 -19.74
CA ASP A 203 0.90 -20.53 -20.49
C ASP A 203 1.49 -21.74 -19.76
N VAL A 204 1.83 -21.61 -18.45
CA VAL A 204 2.43 -22.73 -17.70
C VAL A 204 1.65 -23.02 -16.44
N TYR A 205 0.95 -24.14 -16.42
CA TYR A 205 0.30 -24.67 -15.21
C TYR A 205 1.32 -24.90 -14.09
N GLY A 206 1.00 -24.39 -12.88
CA GLY A 206 1.75 -24.73 -11.66
C GLY A 206 2.89 -23.78 -11.28
N LEU A 207 3.06 -22.64 -11.93
CA LEU A 207 4.04 -21.63 -11.52
C LEU A 207 3.37 -20.54 -10.69
N TYR A 208 3.70 -20.48 -9.43
CA TYR A 208 3.13 -19.58 -8.44
C TYR A 208 4.10 -18.43 -8.19
N GLY A 209 3.76 -17.23 -8.68
CA GLY A 209 4.48 -15.99 -8.41
C GLY A 209 3.78 -15.15 -7.37
N SER A 210 4.49 -14.21 -6.76
CA SER A 210 3.93 -13.24 -5.83
C SER A 210 4.07 -11.84 -6.38
N GLN A 211 3.03 -11.01 -6.19
CA GLN A 211 3.06 -9.60 -6.56
C GLN A 211 3.68 -8.78 -5.43
N GLY A 212 4.48 -7.75 -5.77
CA GLY A 212 4.95 -6.74 -4.84
C GLY A 212 3.83 -5.84 -4.33
N GLY A 213 4.00 -5.25 -3.16
CA GLY A 213 3.07 -4.25 -2.63
C GLY A 213 3.07 -2.98 -3.49
N GLY A 214 1.89 -2.33 -3.61
CA GLY A 214 1.76 -0.98 -4.16
C GLY A 214 2.42 0.06 -3.27
N GLY A 215 2.78 1.23 -3.79
CA GLY A 215 3.44 2.29 -3.02
C GLY A 215 3.77 3.49 -3.89
N TRP A 216 4.43 4.50 -3.33
CA TRP A 216 5.02 5.58 -4.13
C TRP A 216 5.81 4.98 -5.30
N TYR A 217 6.69 4.02 -4.96
CA TYR A 217 7.11 2.99 -5.90
C TYR A 217 6.82 1.62 -5.29
N GLY A 218 6.23 0.74 -6.08
CA GLY A 218 5.89 -0.61 -5.65
C GLY A 218 7.10 -1.51 -5.48
N GLY A 219 6.95 -2.56 -4.68
CA GLY A 219 7.93 -3.64 -4.52
C GLY A 219 8.07 -4.50 -5.77
N GLY A 220 9.17 -5.20 -5.93
CA GLY A 220 9.40 -6.17 -7.00
C GLY A 220 8.56 -7.44 -6.81
N GLY A 221 8.05 -7.98 -7.90
CA GLY A 221 7.41 -9.28 -7.91
C GLY A 221 8.41 -10.43 -7.79
N SER A 222 7.92 -11.64 -7.60
CA SER A 222 8.72 -12.86 -7.64
C SER A 222 8.06 -13.86 -8.58
N ALA A 223 8.84 -14.59 -9.35
CA ALA A 223 8.36 -15.74 -10.12
C ALA A 223 8.50 -17.02 -9.31
N TYR A 224 7.65 -18.01 -9.58
CA TYR A 224 7.65 -19.29 -8.85
C TYR A 224 7.40 -19.07 -7.33
N ALA A 225 7.91 -19.88 -6.46
CA ALA A 225 7.64 -19.89 -5.02
C ALA A 225 8.42 -18.82 -4.20
N GLY A 226 8.86 -17.73 -4.82
CA GLY A 226 9.51 -16.64 -4.10
C GLY A 226 8.50 -15.73 -3.38
N ALA A 227 9.01 -14.86 -2.53
CA ALA A 227 8.25 -13.83 -1.84
C ALA A 227 8.53 -12.45 -2.48
N ALA A 228 7.52 -11.60 -2.58
CA ALA A 228 7.62 -10.29 -3.21
C ALA A 228 7.97 -9.19 -2.19
N GLY A 229 8.54 -8.07 -2.68
CA GLY A 229 8.87 -6.91 -1.86
C GLY A 229 7.68 -6.04 -1.53
N GLY A 230 7.76 -5.26 -0.45
CA GLY A 230 6.79 -4.23 -0.09
C GLY A 230 6.98 -2.92 -0.86
N GLY A 231 5.93 -2.11 -0.98
CA GLY A 231 6.00 -0.78 -1.59
C GLY A 231 6.54 0.28 -0.62
N SER A 232 7.10 1.36 -1.15
CA SER A 232 7.55 2.51 -0.38
C SER A 232 6.41 3.49 -0.05
N SER A 233 6.55 4.24 1.02
CA SER A 233 5.68 5.36 1.38
C SER A 233 6.21 6.70 0.82
N TYR A 234 5.37 7.75 0.91
CA TYR A 234 5.70 9.11 0.49
C TYR A 234 4.97 10.12 1.37
N THR A 235 5.66 11.18 1.77
CA THR A 235 5.11 12.23 2.63
C THR A 235 5.56 13.64 2.25
N ASP A 236 6.24 13.83 1.10
CA ASP A 236 6.76 15.15 0.73
C ASP A 236 5.66 16.15 0.31
N GLY A 237 4.41 15.68 0.11
CA GLY A 237 3.25 16.54 -0.17
C GLY A 237 2.58 17.12 1.07
N VAL A 238 3.03 16.77 2.27
CA VAL A 238 2.48 17.19 3.58
C VAL A 238 3.59 17.74 4.47
N ASP A 239 3.22 18.55 5.46
CA ASP A 239 4.11 19.05 6.51
C ASP A 239 4.23 17.99 7.62
N ASN A 240 5.38 17.97 8.33
CA ASN A 240 5.65 17.07 9.43
C ASN A 240 5.45 15.58 9.06
N GLY A 241 5.85 15.21 7.84
CA GLY A 241 5.68 13.87 7.30
C GLY A 241 6.48 12.83 8.07
N GLU A 242 5.82 11.72 8.46
CA GLU A 242 6.44 10.55 9.08
C GLU A 242 5.95 9.28 8.44
N THR A 243 6.82 8.27 8.40
CA THR A 243 6.48 6.95 7.87
C THR A 243 6.94 5.84 8.81
N LYS A 244 6.19 4.73 8.86
CA LYS A 244 6.59 3.49 9.54
C LYS A 244 6.41 2.30 8.62
N LYS A 245 7.29 1.33 8.75
CA LYS A 245 7.20 0.08 7.99
C LYS A 245 6.20 -0.88 8.64
N GLY A 246 5.64 -1.78 7.87
CA GLY A 246 4.67 -2.76 8.36
C GLY A 246 5.22 -3.81 9.33
N ASN A 247 6.48 -3.74 9.71
CA ASN A 247 7.08 -4.52 10.81
C ASN A 247 7.36 -3.69 12.07
N GLU A 248 6.94 -2.43 12.08
CA GLU A 248 7.11 -1.49 13.20
C GLU A 248 5.77 -1.23 13.90
N LYS A 249 5.83 -0.74 15.14
CA LYS A 249 4.64 -0.28 15.88
C LYS A 249 4.07 1.00 15.27
N MET A 250 2.77 1.03 15.09
CA MET A 250 2.02 2.15 14.53
C MET A 250 0.64 2.26 15.20
N PRO A 251 -0.01 3.43 15.15
CA PRO A 251 -1.36 3.58 15.68
C PRO A 251 -2.34 2.58 15.02
N ASP A 252 -3.31 2.10 15.80
CA ASP A 252 -4.44 1.34 15.25
C ASP A 252 -5.42 2.31 14.57
N PRO A 253 -5.76 2.12 13.27
CA PRO A 253 -6.71 2.99 12.57
C PRO A 253 -8.12 2.99 13.19
N LEU A 254 -8.46 1.96 13.94
CA LEU A 254 -9.75 1.83 14.64
C LEU A 254 -9.72 2.33 16.08
N GLY A 255 -8.57 2.81 16.54
CA GLY A 255 -8.32 3.24 17.90
C GLY A 255 -7.99 2.07 18.83
N GLY A 256 -7.26 2.33 19.88
CA GLY A 256 -6.79 1.32 20.83
C GLY A 256 -5.26 1.34 20.94
N ASP A 257 -4.69 0.20 21.33
CA ASP A 257 -3.24 0.04 21.46
C ASP A 257 -2.56 -0.04 20.09
N ASP A 258 -1.30 0.41 20.03
CA ASP A 258 -0.48 0.32 18.82
C ASP A 258 -0.39 -1.11 18.28
N ILE A 259 -0.63 -1.25 16.98
CA ILE A 259 -0.49 -2.50 16.23
C ILE A 259 0.92 -2.63 15.62
N THR A 260 1.33 -3.86 15.25
CA THR A 260 2.56 -4.09 14.47
C THR A 260 2.21 -4.28 13.00
N GLY A 261 2.35 -3.19 12.23
CA GLY A 261 1.95 -3.16 10.83
C GLY A 261 0.45 -3.34 10.62
N ASN A 262 -0.06 -2.90 9.49
CA ASN A 262 -1.45 -3.13 9.13
C ASN A 262 -1.63 -4.50 8.47
N SER A 263 -2.39 -5.39 9.10
CA SER A 263 -2.64 -6.77 8.64
C SER A 263 -3.96 -6.95 7.87
N GLY A 264 -4.66 -5.84 7.58
CA GLY A 264 -5.94 -5.81 6.86
C GLY A 264 -5.90 -5.00 5.58
N ASN A 265 -7.08 -4.56 5.14
CA ASN A 265 -7.21 -3.50 4.14
C ASN A 265 -6.50 -2.23 4.63
N GLY A 266 -6.18 -1.34 3.71
CA GLY A 266 -5.73 -0.01 4.07
C GLY A 266 -6.80 0.79 4.79
N TYR A 267 -6.38 1.92 5.33
CA TYR A 267 -7.24 2.93 5.96
C TYR A 267 -6.71 4.32 5.67
N CYS A 268 -7.59 5.31 5.69
CA CYS A 268 -7.22 6.71 5.79
C CYS A 268 -8.04 7.37 6.89
N VAL A 269 -7.36 8.11 7.76
CA VAL A 269 -8.00 8.94 8.80
C VAL A 269 -7.62 10.38 8.55
N ILE A 270 -8.64 11.23 8.47
CA ILE A 270 -8.50 12.68 8.37
C ILE A 270 -9.04 13.28 9.65
N SER A 271 -8.25 14.11 10.33
CA SER A 271 -8.68 14.79 11.55
C SER A 271 -8.37 16.29 11.49
N TRP A 272 -9.28 17.10 12.06
CA TRP A 272 -9.18 18.55 12.10
C TRP A 272 -9.91 19.10 13.32
N PHE A 273 -9.64 20.34 13.69
CA PHE A 273 -10.35 21.03 14.74
C PHE A 273 -11.40 21.98 14.15
N LEU A 274 -12.60 21.93 14.69
CA LEU A 274 -13.60 22.99 14.49
C LEU A 274 -13.31 24.10 15.50
N GLU A 275 -13.13 25.34 14.98
CA GLU A 275 -13.03 26.54 15.84
C GLU A 275 -14.39 26.98 16.33
#